data_b0f2aefb4619f93c32410213c97a902d
#
_entry.id   b0f2aefb4619f93c32410213c97a902d
#
_cell.length_a   1.000
_cell.length_b   1.000
_cell.length_c   1.000
_cell.angle_alpha   90.00
_cell.angle_beta   90.00
_cell.angle_gamma   90.00
#
_symmetry.space_group_name_H-M   'P 1'
#
loop_
_entity.id
_entity.type
_entity.pdbx_description
1 polymer ?
#
loop_
_entity_poly.entity_id
_entity_poly.type
_entity_poly.pdbx_seq_one_letter_code
_entity_poly.pdbx_strand_id
1 'polypeptide(L)'
;MSFGLIPADVGTNIAIAICAIAFVSGTARGFSGFGSALIFMPLASSLAAPRLVAALLLIIDFVAAAPLLPNAWKHADRKAAAVMVAGALVGVPIGTWFLSRLDPVTTRWIISGFVFALLLLLLSGWRYRGKDFPALSIGIGGLSGFCSGLAQTGGPPIVGYWLGRPIASGIARANILLFFGASDFFSVVSYAVSGLLTADAIRFSLLVGPVYGIGVWCGAKLFGRASERLFRAICYVLIAAAVIIGLPALDGVLR
;
A
#
# COMPACT_ATOMS: atom_id res chain seq x y z
N MET A 1 28.84 6.30 13.86
CA MET A 1 27.98 7.51 13.89
C MET A 1 26.62 7.15 13.31
N SER A 2 25.68 6.75 14.12
CA SER A 2 24.29 6.55 13.71
C SER A 2 23.68 7.95 13.58
N PHE A 3 23.35 8.37 12.39
CA PHE A 3 22.74 9.68 12.07
C PHE A 3 21.33 9.87 12.65
N GLY A 4 20.95 9.34 13.79
CA GLY A 4 19.64 9.57 14.40
C GLY A 4 18.43 9.30 13.48
N LEU A 5 18.65 8.71 12.28
CA LEU A 5 17.62 8.39 11.30
C LEU A 5 17.03 7.00 11.48
N ILE A 6 17.75 6.11 12.16
CA ILE A 6 17.32 4.75 12.46
C ILE A 6 16.72 4.77 13.87
N PRO A 7 15.47 4.27 14.07
CA PRO A 7 14.87 4.12 15.38
C PRO A 7 15.76 3.26 16.30
N ALA A 8 15.76 3.55 17.58
CA ALA A 8 16.64 2.89 18.55
C ALA A 8 16.37 1.37 18.69
N ASP A 9 15.15 0.96 18.42
CA ASP A 9 14.67 -0.43 18.43
C ASP A 9 14.94 -1.16 17.10
N VAL A 10 15.45 -0.46 16.07
CA VAL A 10 15.76 -1.01 14.76
C VAL A 10 17.28 -1.10 14.58
N GLY A 11 17.81 -2.30 14.55
CA GLY A 11 19.24 -2.50 14.28
C GLY A 11 19.62 -2.13 12.85
N THR A 12 20.89 -1.75 12.63
CA THR A 12 21.38 -1.35 11.29
C THR A 12 21.14 -2.42 10.22
N ASN A 13 21.28 -3.70 10.54
CA ASN A 13 21.01 -4.79 9.59
C ASN A 13 19.53 -4.84 9.18
N ILE A 14 18.62 -4.60 10.14
CA ILE A 14 17.18 -4.52 9.89
C ILE A 14 16.87 -3.30 9.00
N ALA A 15 17.51 -2.16 9.26
CA ALA A 15 17.32 -0.96 8.43
C ALA A 15 17.78 -1.20 6.99
N ILE A 16 18.90 -1.89 6.77
CA ILE A 16 19.37 -2.28 5.42
C ILE A 16 18.36 -3.21 4.74
N ALA A 17 17.84 -4.21 5.47
CA ALA A 17 16.83 -5.11 4.95
C ALA A 17 15.53 -4.37 4.57
N ILE A 18 15.05 -3.43 5.40
CA ILE A 18 13.88 -2.59 5.09
C ILE A 18 14.14 -1.72 3.86
N CYS A 19 15.33 -1.15 3.68
CA CYS A 19 15.71 -0.43 2.46
C CYS A 19 15.66 -1.33 1.22
N ALA A 20 16.16 -2.55 1.30
CA ALA A 20 16.08 -3.51 0.19
C ALA A 20 14.63 -3.87 -0.15
N ILE A 21 13.80 -4.13 0.87
CA ILE A 21 12.36 -4.37 0.71
C ILE A 21 11.68 -3.14 0.09
N ALA A 22 12.04 -1.93 0.50
CA ALA A 22 11.52 -0.68 -0.06
C ALA A 22 11.88 -0.52 -1.53
N PHE A 23 13.10 -0.85 -1.94
CA PHE A 23 13.50 -0.82 -3.35
C PHE A 23 12.68 -1.79 -4.19
N VAL A 24 12.53 -3.04 -3.74
CA VAL A 24 11.77 -4.08 -4.46
C VAL A 24 10.29 -3.69 -4.56
N SER A 25 9.68 -3.27 -3.45
CA SER A 25 8.27 -2.87 -3.42
C SER A 25 8.02 -1.58 -4.22
N GLY A 26 8.96 -0.62 -4.19
CA GLY A 26 8.93 0.57 -5.01
C GLY A 26 9.00 0.23 -6.50
N THR A 27 9.85 -0.73 -6.89
CA THR A 27 9.93 -1.20 -8.28
C THR A 27 8.63 -1.84 -8.74
N ALA A 28 7.99 -2.65 -7.89
CA ALA A 28 6.68 -3.21 -8.17
C ALA A 28 5.62 -2.12 -8.38
N ARG A 29 5.60 -1.07 -7.52
CA ARG A 29 4.70 0.07 -7.65
C ARG A 29 4.96 0.89 -8.90
N GLY A 30 6.21 1.20 -9.20
CA GLY A 30 6.57 2.00 -10.38
C GLY A 30 6.12 1.35 -11.69
N PHE A 31 6.18 0.02 -11.76
CA PHE A 31 5.73 -0.73 -12.93
C PHE A 31 4.21 -0.88 -13.00
N SER A 32 3.56 -1.31 -11.92
CA SER A 32 2.13 -1.66 -11.90
C SER A 32 1.20 -0.51 -11.51
N GLY A 33 1.74 0.54 -10.89
CA GLY A 33 0.98 1.66 -10.34
C GLY A 33 0.35 1.38 -8.96
N PHE A 34 0.46 0.15 -8.43
CA PHE A 34 -0.03 -0.28 -7.12
C PHE A 34 0.77 -1.49 -6.63
N GLY A 35 0.51 -1.96 -5.42
CA GLY A 35 1.03 -3.25 -4.94
C GLY A 35 2.31 -3.17 -4.10
N SER A 36 2.91 -1.99 -3.91
CA SER A 36 4.04 -1.82 -3.00
C SER A 36 3.72 -2.37 -1.61
N ALA A 37 2.56 -2.04 -1.07
CA ALA A 37 2.13 -2.43 0.25
C ALA A 37 1.96 -3.95 0.40
N LEU A 38 1.56 -4.65 -0.66
CA LEU A 38 1.39 -6.12 -0.64
C LEU A 38 2.72 -6.87 -0.45
N ILE A 39 3.83 -6.25 -0.83
CA ILE A 39 5.19 -6.78 -0.63
C ILE A 39 5.79 -6.18 0.65
N PHE A 40 5.71 -4.85 0.80
CA PHE A 40 6.36 -4.13 1.88
C PHE A 40 5.81 -4.51 3.25
N MET A 41 4.49 -4.49 3.42
CA MET A 41 3.87 -4.66 4.74
C MET A 41 4.15 -6.04 5.36
N PRO A 42 3.95 -7.18 4.69
CA PRO A 42 4.26 -8.47 5.30
C PRO A 42 5.76 -8.62 5.62
N LEU A 43 6.65 -8.24 4.68
CA LEU A 43 8.10 -8.41 4.87
C LEU A 43 8.65 -7.46 5.93
N ALA A 44 8.37 -6.18 5.86
CA ALA A 44 8.91 -5.20 6.80
C ALA A 44 8.30 -5.35 8.20
N SER A 45 7.00 -5.71 8.31
CA SER A 45 6.36 -5.99 9.61
C SER A 45 6.89 -7.26 10.27
N SER A 46 7.57 -8.11 9.54
CA SER A 46 8.26 -9.23 10.11
C SER A 46 9.58 -8.84 10.77
N LEU A 47 10.16 -7.69 10.42
CA LEU A 47 11.45 -7.18 10.91
C LEU A 47 11.31 -6.06 11.94
N ALA A 48 10.24 -5.28 11.89
CA ALA A 48 9.97 -4.14 12.75
C ALA A 48 8.48 -4.06 13.11
N ALA A 49 8.13 -3.26 14.11
CA ALA A 49 6.76 -3.12 14.58
C ALA A 49 5.80 -2.71 13.43
N PRO A 50 4.65 -3.40 13.23
CA PRO A 50 3.71 -3.10 12.13
C PRO A 50 3.25 -1.64 12.10
N ARG A 51 3.11 -1.00 13.28
CA ARG A 51 2.73 0.42 13.40
C ARG A 51 3.78 1.34 12.78
N LEU A 52 5.06 1.10 13.07
CA LEU A 52 6.18 1.85 12.48
C LEU A 52 6.23 1.64 10.97
N VAL A 53 6.11 0.39 10.52
CA VAL A 53 6.17 0.00 9.11
C VAL A 53 5.04 0.61 8.30
N ALA A 54 3.81 0.64 8.84
CA ALA A 54 2.66 1.24 8.19
C ALA A 54 2.79 2.77 8.07
N ALA A 55 3.26 3.44 9.13
CA ALA A 55 3.52 4.88 9.11
C ALA A 55 4.66 5.23 8.13
N LEU A 56 5.73 4.42 8.11
CA LEU A 56 6.84 4.57 7.18
C LEU A 56 6.36 4.47 5.73
N LEU A 57 5.59 3.40 5.41
CA LEU A 57 5.08 3.20 4.06
C LEU A 57 4.13 4.33 3.64
N LEU A 58 3.22 4.77 4.52
CA LEU A 58 2.33 5.89 4.25
C LEU A 58 3.11 7.14 3.85
N ILE A 59 4.15 7.50 4.60
CA ILE A 59 4.94 8.71 4.32
C ILE A 59 5.64 8.59 2.95
N ILE A 60 6.37 7.50 2.71
CA ILE A 60 7.17 7.35 1.49
C ILE A 60 6.29 7.21 0.25
N ASP A 61 5.12 6.57 0.38
CA ASP A 61 4.19 6.36 -0.73
C ASP A 61 3.40 7.62 -1.07
N PHE A 62 2.95 8.36 -0.04
CA PHE A 62 2.28 9.64 -0.21
C PHE A 62 3.18 10.65 -0.91
N VAL A 63 4.46 10.76 -0.49
CA VAL A 63 5.43 11.66 -1.13
C VAL A 63 5.69 11.25 -2.58
N ALA A 64 5.80 9.94 -2.86
CA ALA A 64 6.01 9.45 -4.22
C ALA A 64 4.78 9.65 -5.13
N ALA A 65 3.56 9.62 -4.57
CA ALA A 65 2.30 9.78 -5.32
C ALA A 65 1.92 11.25 -5.52
N ALA A 66 2.31 12.15 -4.63
CA ALA A 66 1.90 13.56 -4.62
C ALA A 66 2.08 14.28 -5.98
N PRO A 67 3.18 14.11 -6.72
CA PRO A 67 3.38 14.76 -8.02
C PRO A 67 2.36 14.33 -9.10
N LEU A 68 1.71 13.16 -8.93
CA LEU A 68 0.77 12.62 -9.91
C LEU A 68 -0.67 13.14 -9.69
N LEU A 69 -0.98 13.65 -8.49
CA LEU A 69 -2.33 14.07 -8.10
C LEU A 69 -2.88 15.25 -8.93
N PRO A 70 -2.11 16.31 -9.26
CA PRO A 70 -2.63 17.42 -10.06
C PRO A 70 -3.08 16.99 -11.46
N ASN A 71 -2.36 16.05 -12.07
CA ASN A 71 -2.74 15.51 -13.37
C ASN A 71 -3.96 14.58 -13.25
N ALA A 72 -4.01 13.75 -12.23
CA ALA A 72 -5.16 12.88 -11.95
C ALA A 72 -6.44 13.72 -11.74
N TRP A 73 -6.35 14.81 -10.98
CA TRP A 73 -7.48 15.72 -10.73
C TRP A 73 -8.12 16.27 -12.01
N LYS A 74 -7.29 16.56 -13.04
CA LYS A 74 -7.78 17.12 -14.33
C LYS A 74 -8.51 16.08 -15.18
N HIS A 75 -8.14 14.80 -15.09
CA HIS A 75 -8.60 13.75 -16.01
C HIS A 75 -9.58 12.76 -15.36
N ALA A 76 -9.79 12.82 -14.05
CA ALA A 76 -10.68 11.90 -13.35
C ALA A 76 -12.18 12.29 -13.48
N ASP A 77 -13.03 11.29 -13.41
CA ASP A 77 -14.44 11.49 -13.04
C ASP A 77 -14.53 11.74 -11.52
N ARG A 78 -14.46 13.03 -11.18
CA ARG A 78 -14.44 13.48 -9.78
C ARG A 78 -15.68 13.07 -8.99
N LYS A 79 -16.85 12.99 -9.65
CA LYS A 79 -18.10 12.59 -8.97
C LYS A 79 -18.04 11.12 -8.58
N ALA A 80 -17.69 10.26 -9.53
CA ALA A 80 -17.56 8.83 -9.27
C ALA A 80 -16.44 8.53 -8.26
N ALA A 81 -15.29 9.23 -8.34
CA ALA A 81 -14.22 9.12 -7.36
C ALA A 81 -14.67 9.58 -5.96
N ALA A 82 -15.39 10.70 -5.84
CA ALA A 82 -15.87 11.23 -4.56
C ALA A 82 -16.83 10.27 -3.84
N VAL A 83 -17.73 9.59 -4.58
CA VAL A 83 -18.62 8.57 -4.01
C VAL A 83 -17.80 7.44 -3.36
N MET A 84 -16.73 7.00 -4.00
CA MET A 84 -15.87 5.96 -3.47
C MET A 84 -15.02 6.46 -2.28
N VAL A 85 -14.52 7.68 -2.35
CA VAL A 85 -13.77 8.37 -1.28
C VAL A 85 -14.64 8.54 -0.02
N ALA A 86 -15.96 8.73 -0.15
CA ALA A 86 -16.88 8.78 0.99
C ALA A 86 -16.86 7.47 1.81
N GLY A 87 -16.68 6.32 1.15
CA GLY A 87 -16.46 5.06 1.85
C GLY A 87 -15.11 5.03 2.60
N ALA A 88 -14.04 5.52 1.96
CA ALA A 88 -12.72 5.56 2.59
C ALA A 88 -12.67 6.48 3.81
N LEU A 89 -13.46 7.57 3.82
CA LEU A 89 -13.57 8.48 4.97
C LEU A 89 -13.98 7.75 6.27
N VAL A 90 -14.76 6.69 6.15
CA VAL A 90 -15.15 5.84 7.28
C VAL A 90 -14.19 4.65 7.45
N GLY A 91 -13.81 4.02 6.34
CA GLY A 91 -12.98 2.82 6.36
C GLY A 91 -11.58 3.07 6.93
N VAL A 92 -10.92 4.16 6.52
CA VAL A 92 -9.55 4.47 6.97
C VAL A 92 -9.46 4.65 8.49
N PRO A 93 -10.28 5.47 9.15
CA PRO A 93 -10.23 5.59 10.61
C PRO A 93 -10.46 4.27 11.34
N ILE A 94 -11.38 3.42 10.85
CA ILE A 94 -11.63 2.10 11.43
C ILE A 94 -10.38 1.23 11.29
N GLY A 95 -9.77 1.13 10.11
CA GLY A 95 -8.54 0.37 9.90
C GLY A 95 -7.38 0.88 10.76
N THR A 96 -7.22 2.19 10.88
CA THR A 96 -6.23 2.83 11.76
C THR A 96 -6.47 2.50 13.24
N TRP A 97 -7.71 2.49 13.67
CA TRP A 97 -8.07 2.12 15.04
C TRP A 97 -7.64 0.68 15.35
N PHE A 98 -7.89 -0.26 14.44
CA PHE A 98 -7.42 -1.64 14.58
C PHE A 98 -5.89 -1.69 14.66
N LEU A 99 -5.17 -1.03 13.76
CA LEU A 99 -3.70 -0.97 13.78
C LEU A 99 -3.17 -0.41 15.11
N SER A 100 -3.84 0.60 15.68
CA SER A 100 -3.41 1.26 16.91
C SER A 100 -3.70 0.45 18.18
N ARG A 101 -4.64 -0.50 18.13
CA ARG A 101 -5.11 -1.25 19.32
C ARG A 101 -4.60 -2.68 19.38
N LEU A 102 -4.43 -3.32 18.23
CA LEU A 102 -4.00 -4.71 18.17
C LEU A 102 -2.52 -4.85 18.57
N ASP A 103 -2.18 -5.98 19.15
CA ASP A 103 -0.80 -6.37 19.41
C ASP A 103 -0.05 -6.67 18.09
N PRO A 104 1.29 -6.57 18.07
CA PRO A 104 2.07 -6.74 16.85
C PRO A 104 1.90 -8.10 16.18
N VAL A 105 1.77 -9.19 16.94
CA VAL A 105 1.67 -10.55 16.38
C VAL A 105 0.31 -10.74 15.72
N THR A 106 -0.78 -10.36 16.39
CA THR A 106 -2.14 -10.38 15.81
C THR A 106 -2.23 -9.48 14.58
N THR A 107 -1.62 -8.29 14.62
CA THR A 107 -1.57 -7.39 13.47
C THR A 107 -0.88 -8.05 12.27
N ARG A 108 0.24 -8.75 12.46
CA ARG A 108 0.94 -9.49 11.40
C ARG A 108 0.09 -10.63 10.81
N TRP A 109 -0.64 -11.39 11.64
CA TRP A 109 -1.58 -12.40 11.17
C TRP A 109 -2.65 -11.79 10.28
N ILE A 110 -3.24 -10.68 10.71
CA ILE A 110 -4.27 -9.97 9.95
C ILE A 110 -3.69 -9.42 8.64
N ILE A 111 -2.54 -8.77 8.66
CA ILE A 111 -1.87 -8.25 7.46
C ILE A 111 -1.61 -9.39 6.47
N SER A 112 -1.00 -10.50 6.92
CA SER A 112 -0.69 -11.64 6.05
C SER A 112 -1.96 -12.27 5.48
N GLY A 113 -3.01 -12.43 6.29
CA GLY A 113 -4.30 -12.96 5.84
C GLY A 113 -4.97 -12.05 4.80
N PHE A 114 -4.99 -10.73 5.03
CA PHE A 114 -5.51 -9.76 4.06
C PHE A 114 -4.71 -9.76 2.77
N VAL A 115 -3.38 -9.69 2.85
CA VAL A 115 -2.52 -9.71 1.66
C VAL A 115 -2.69 -11.01 0.87
N PHE A 116 -2.83 -12.14 1.57
CA PHE A 116 -3.15 -13.43 0.92
C PHE A 116 -4.51 -13.38 0.19
N ALA A 117 -5.56 -12.89 0.83
CA ALA A 117 -6.87 -12.74 0.21
C ALA A 117 -6.82 -11.79 -1.00
N LEU A 118 -6.08 -10.68 -0.90
CA LEU A 118 -5.88 -9.74 -2.00
C LEU A 118 -5.03 -10.34 -3.14
N LEU A 119 -4.06 -11.20 -2.83
CA LEU A 119 -3.32 -11.96 -3.84
C LEU A 119 -4.26 -12.93 -4.60
N LEU A 120 -5.12 -13.66 -3.89
CA LEU A 120 -6.12 -14.51 -4.54
C LEU A 120 -7.08 -13.70 -5.43
N LEU A 121 -7.49 -12.51 -4.98
CA LEU A 121 -8.28 -11.58 -5.79
C LEU A 121 -7.54 -11.17 -7.07
N LEU A 122 -6.26 -10.86 -6.99
CA LEU A 122 -5.43 -10.51 -8.15
C LEU A 122 -5.23 -11.70 -9.10
N LEU A 123 -4.98 -12.91 -8.55
CA LEU A 123 -4.82 -14.13 -9.33
C LEU A 123 -6.10 -14.55 -10.04
N SER A 124 -7.26 -14.32 -9.42
CA SER A 124 -8.57 -14.61 -10.04
C SER A 124 -8.83 -13.74 -11.28
N GLY A 125 -8.08 -12.65 -11.44
CA GLY A 125 -8.32 -11.68 -12.52
C GLY A 125 -9.67 -10.98 -12.40
N TRP A 126 -10.30 -11.02 -11.21
CA TRP A 126 -11.61 -10.43 -10.98
C TRP A 126 -11.65 -8.97 -11.37
N ARG A 127 -12.66 -8.61 -12.17
CA ARG A 127 -12.95 -7.24 -12.59
C ARG A 127 -14.46 -7.03 -12.52
N TYR A 128 -14.85 -5.95 -11.87
CA TYR A 128 -16.27 -5.62 -11.79
C TYR A 128 -16.81 -5.19 -13.16
N ARG A 129 -17.83 -5.89 -13.65
CA ARG A 129 -18.49 -5.62 -14.95
C ARG A 129 -19.96 -5.22 -14.80
N GLY A 130 -20.41 -4.94 -13.59
CA GLY A 130 -21.79 -4.56 -13.29
C GLY A 130 -22.10 -3.09 -13.59
N LYS A 131 -23.38 -2.73 -13.42
CA LYS A 131 -23.86 -1.34 -13.51
C LYS A 131 -23.27 -0.50 -12.38
N ASP A 132 -23.19 0.80 -12.62
CA ASP A 132 -22.79 1.77 -11.60
C ASP A 132 -23.83 1.80 -10.47
N PHE A 133 -23.40 1.50 -9.27
CA PHE A 133 -24.27 1.44 -8.11
C PHE A 133 -23.57 2.16 -6.95
N PRO A 134 -24.02 3.36 -6.55
CA PRO A 134 -23.33 4.19 -5.57
C PRO A 134 -23.01 3.48 -4.24
N ALA A 135 -23.95 2.67 -3.74
CA ALA A 135 -23.73 1.94 -2.48
C ALA A 135 -22.59 0.91 -2.61
N LEU A 136 -22.44 0.25 -3.77
CA LEU A 136 -21.32 -0.65 -4.01
C LEU A 136 -19.99 0.11 -4.07
N SER A 137 -19.99 1.28 -4.74
CA SER A 137 -18.79 2.13 -4.81
C SER A 137 -18.36 2.60 -3.42
N ILE A 138 -19.32 3.00 -2.58
CA ILE A 138 -19.07 3.35 -1.17
C ILE A 138 -18.53 2.13 -0.40
N GLY A 139 -19.14 0.95 -0.57
CA GLY A 139 -18.72 -0.29 0.08
C GLY A 139 -17.29 -0.70 -0.29
N ILE A 140 -16.95 -0.67 -1.59
CA ILE A 140 -15.58 -0.95 -2.08
C ILE A 140 -14.61 0.10 -1.56
N GLY A 141 -14.98 1.38 -1.59
CA GLY A 141 -14.19 2.46 -1.02
C GLY A 141 -13.96 2.30 0.49
N GLY A 142 -14.98 1.87 1.23
CA GLY A 142 -14.89 1.58 2.66
C GLY A 142 -13.97 0.40 2.97
N LEU A 143 -14.12 -0.71 2.25
CA LEU A 143 -13.24 -1.87 2.38
C LEU A 143 -11.79 -1.52 2.03
N SER A 144 -11.58 -0.83 0.91
CA SER A 144 -10.25 -0.38 0.50
C SER A 144 -9.65 0.61 1.50
N GLY A 145 -10.46 1.56 1.99
CA GLY A 145 -10.06 2.49 3.04
C GLY A 145 -9.68 1.78 4.34
N PHE A 146 -10.45 0.77 4.75
CA PHE A 146 -10.11 -0.06 5.92
C PHE A 146 -8.75 -0.75 5.74
N CYS A 147 -8.54 -1.40 4.59
CA CYS A 147 -7.24 -2.01 4.27
C CYS A 147 -6.10 -0.97 4.21
N SER A 148 -6.38 0.25 3.72
CA SER A 148 -5.39 1.35 3.71
C SER A 148 -5.07 1.81 5.13
N GLY A 149 -6.07 2.05 5.97
CA GLY A 149 -5.87 2.47 7.36
C GLY A 149 -5.14 1.42 8.21
N LEU A 150 -5.39 0.13 7.95
CA LEU A 150 -4.77 -0.97 8.69
C LEU A 150 -3.32 -1.24 8.24
N ALA A 151 -3.07 -1.25 6.91
CA ALA A 151 -1.82 -1.75 6.36
C ALA A 151 -1.42 -1.14 5.01
N GLN A 152 -2.01 -0.02 4.60
CA GLN A 152 -1.77 0.64 3.29
C GLN A 152 -2.05 -0.28 2.08
N THR A 153 -2.86 -1.35 2.25
CA THR A 153 -3.07 -2.40 1.23
C THR A 153 -4.37 -2.26 0.44
N GLY A 154 -4.96 -1.07 0.40
CA GLY A 154 -6.26 -0.81 -0.25
C GLY A 154 -6.31 -0.95 -1.78
N GLY A 155 -5.20 -1.27 -2.44
CA GLY A 155 -5.07 -1.24 -3.90
C GLY A 155 -5.99 -2.19 -4.68
N PRO A 156 -5.93 -3.50 -4.47
CA PRO A 156 -6.58 -4.47 -5.34
C PRO A 156 -8.10 -4.31 -5.52
N PRO A 157 -8.91 -4.03 -4.47
CA PRO A 157 -10.35 -3.83 -4.66
C PRO A 157 -10.68 -2.65 -5.57
N ILE A 158 -9.97 -1.53 -5.43
CA ILE A 158 -10.15 -0.31 -6.23
C ILE A 158 -9.75 -0.55 -7.69
N VAL A 159 -8.61 -1.20 -7.88
CA VAL A 159 -8.09 -1.52 -9.22
C VAL A 159 -9.04 -2.49 -9.93
N GLY A 160 -9.51 -3.56 -9.25
CA GLY A 160 -10.47 -4.50 -9.79
C GLY A 160 -11.81 -3.86 -10.18
N TYR A 161 -12.27 -2.89 -9.39
CA TYR A 161 -13.49 -2.14 -9.70
C TYR A 161 -13.31 -1.25 -10.92
N TRP A 162 -12.33 -0.33 -10.93
CA TRP A 162 -12.18 0.66 -11.99
C TRP A 162 -11.73 0.07 -13.32
N LEU A 163 -10.83 -0.92 -13.32
CA LEU A 163 -10.37 -1.57 -14.56
C LEU A 163 -11.38 -2.55 -15.15
N GLY A 164 -12.44 -2.89 -14.41
CA GLY A 164 -13.54 -3.70 -14.90
C GLY A 164 -14.63 -2.91 -15.61
N ARG A 165 -14.67 -1.59 -15.41
CA ARG A 165 -15.73 -0.72 -15.95
C ARG A 165 -15.50 -0.36 -17.42
N PRO A 166 -16.57 -0.13 -18.20
CA PRO A 166 -16.49 0.28 -19.60
C PRO A 166 -16.19 1.79 -19.71
N ILE A 167 -15.05 2.23 -19.16
CA ILE A 167 -14.55 3.61 -19.22
C ILE A 167 -13.14 3.62 -19.81
N ALA A 168 -12.72 4.76 -20.35
CA ALA A 168 -11.37 4.91 -20.88
C ALA A 168 -10.32 4.61 -19.80
N SER A 169 -9.27 3.85 -20.13
CA SER A 169 -8.21 3.44 -19.19
C SER A 169 -7.52 4.61 -18.51
N GLY A 170 -7.40 5.75 -19.21
CA GLY A 170 -6.87 6.99 -18.63
C GLY A 170 -7.75 7.55 -17.52
N ILE A 171 -9.09 7.52 -17.66
CA ILE A 171 -10.04 7.95 -16.62
C ILE A 171 -9.99 6.98 -15.43
N ALA A 172 -10.00 5.66 -15.71
CA ALA A 172 -9.89 4.67 -14.66
C ALA A 172 -8.63 4.87 -13.80
N ARG A 173 -7.47 5.09 -14.46
CA ARG A 173 -6.20 5.37 -13.78
C ARG A 173 -6.24 6.66 -12.97
N ALA A 174 -6.84 7.72 -13.52
CA ALA A 174 -6.99 8.99 -12.81
C ALA A 174 -7.89 8.86 -11.57
N ASN A 175 -9.00 8.12 -11.66
CA ASN A 175 -9.89 7.85 -10.55
C ASN A 175 -9.19 7.04 -9.43
N ILE A 176 -8.40 6.03 -9.80
CA ILE A 176 -7.59 5.23 -8.87
C ILE A 176 -6.60 6.13 -8.12
N LEU A 177 -5.88 6.99 -8.85
CA LEU A 177 -4.91 7.91 -8.24
C LEU A 177 -5.57 8.92 -7.30
N LEU A 178 -6.73 9.47 -7.68
CA LEU A 178 -7.49 10.38 -6.79
C LEU A 178 -7.97 9.67 -5.53
N PHE A 179 -8.48 8.45 -5.67
CA PHE A 179 -8.89 7.67 -4.52
C PHE A 179 -7.73 7.43 -3.56
N PHE A 180 -6.55 7.02 -4.07
CA PHE A 180 -5.38 6.82 -3.23
C PHE A 180 -4.92 8.12 -2.57
N GLY A 181 -4.84 9.22 -3.32
CA GLY A 181 -4.46 10.50 -2.74
C GLY A 181 -5.38 10.95 -1.60
N ALA A 182 -6.69 10.76 -1.75
CA ALA A 182 -7.66 11.05 -0.69
C ALA A 182 -7.54 10.07 0.49
N SER A 183 -7.41 8.76 0.21
CA SER A 183 -7.23 7.72 1.22
C SER A 183 -5.95 7.92 2.03
N ASP A 184 -4.84 8.27 1.36
CA ASP A 184 -3.56 8.58 2.01
C ASP A 184 -3.66 9.82 2.88
N PHE A 185 -4.36 10.87 2.40
CA PHE A 185 -4.64 12.06 3.22
C PHE A 185 -5.43 11.71 4.49
N PHE A 186 -6.49 10.89 4.38
CA PHE A 186 -7.24 10.41 5.54
C PHE A 186 -6.38 9.53 6.46
N SER A 187 -5.49 8.73 5.88
CA SER A 187 -4.52 7.92 6.65
C SER A 187 -3.53 8.80 7.40
N VAL A 188 -3.01 9.87 6.79
CA VAL A 188 -2.13 10.84 7.47
C VAL A 188 -2.84 11.46 8.66
N VAL A 189 -4.07 11.95 8.47
CA VAL A 189 -4.86 12.54 9.57
C VAL A 189 -5.14 11.51 10.65
N SER A 190 -5.62 10.32 10.28
CA SER A 190 -5.96 9.26 11.24
C SER A 190 -4.73 8.77 12.02
N TYR A 191 -3.59 8.61 11.36
CA TYR A 191 -2.33 8.20 12.01
C TYR A 191 -1.78 9.29 12.91
N ALA A 192 -1.92 10.57 12.53
CA ALA A 192 -1.52 11.69 13.38
C ALA A 192 -2.35 11.74 14.66
N VAL A 193 -3.68 11.64 14.54
CA VAL A 193 -4.60 11.63 15.70
C VAL A 193 -4.39 10.41 16.59
N SER A 194 -4.04 9.26 16.00
CA SER A 194 -3.78 8.01 16.74
C SER A 194 -2.35 7.92 17.30
N GLY A 195 -1.49 8.92 17.09
CA GLY A 195 -0.11 8.93 17.55
C GLY A 195 0.82 7.94 16.82
N LEU A 196 0.41 7.44 15.64
CA LEU A 196 1.21 6.52 14.84
C LEU A 196 2.29 7.23 14.01
N LEU A 197 2.12 8.53 13.68
CA LEU A 197 3.13 9.34 13.02
C LEU A 197 4.17 9.84 14.02
N THR A 198 5.04 8.93 14.44
CA THR A 198 6.13 9.24 15.38
C THR A 198 7.29 9.96 14.70
N ALA A 199 8.09 10.70 15.48
CA ALA A 199 9.32 11.32 14.98
C ALA A 199 10.29 10.28 14.38
N ASP A 200 10.31 9.06 14.95
CA ASP A 200 11.11 7.96 14.45
C ASP A 200 10.65 7.48 13.07
N ALA A 201 9.33 7.36 12.85
CA ALA A 201 8.77 7.02 11.54
C ALA A 201 9.15 8.08 10.49
N ILE A 202 9.05 9.38 10.85
CA ILE A 202 9.40 10.49 9.96
C ILE A 202 10.91 10.48 9.65
N ARG A 203 11.77 10.35 10.67
CA ARG A 203 13.24 10.30 10.46
C ARG A 203 13.64 9.10 9.63
N PHE A 204 13.05 7.92 9.90
CA PHE A 204 13.35 6.71 9.16
C PHE A 204 12.87 6.80 7.70
N SER A 205 11.78 7.52 7.44
CA SER A 205 11.32 7.77 6.08
C SER A 205 12.30 8.61 5.23
N LEU A 206 13.11 9.45 5.85
CA LEU A 206 14.16 10.20 5.16
C LEU A 206 15.29 9.29 4.65
N LEU A 207 15.52 8.17 5.31
CA LEU A 207 16.49 7.16 4.88
C LEU A 207 15.90 6.22 3.82
N VAL A 208 14.70 5.70 4.08
CA VAL A 208 14.06 4.66 3.25
C VAL A 208 13.41 5.27 1.99
N GLY A 209 12.89 6.51 2.08
CA GLY A 209 12.16 7.17 1.02
C GLY A 209 12.94 7.34 -0.28
N PRO A 210 14.18 7.84 -0.27
CA PRO A 210 15.00 7.92 -1.48
C PRO A 210 15.22 6.56 -2.15
N VAL A 211 15.45 5.51 -1.37
CA VAL A 211 15.63 4.14 -1.89
C VAL A 211 14.34 3.62 -2.53
N TYR A 212 13.20 3.86 -1.88
CA TYR A 212 11.88 3.56 -2.43
C TYR A 212 11.63 4.34 -3.72
N GLY A 213 11.93 5.64 -3.75
CA GLY A 213 11.78 6.49 -4.91
C GLY A 213 12.62 6.03 -6.11
N ILE A 214 13.87 5.60 -5.88
CA ILE A 214 14.72 4.99 -6.91
C ILE A 214 14.06 3.71 -7.43
N GLY A 215 13.51 2.87 -6.55
CA GLY A 215 12.76 1.68 -6.94
C GLY A 215 11.58 2.04 -7.85
N VAL A 216 10.74 3.01 -7.45
CA VAL A 216 9.60 3.49 -8.25
C VAL A 216 10.05 3.98 -9.64
N TRP A 217 11.12 4.75 -9.70
CA TRP A 217 11.67 5.24 -10.97
C TRP A 217 12.19 4.09 -11.85
N CYS A 218 12.91 3.12 -11.30
CA CYS A 218 13.35 1.92 -12.01
C CYS A 218 12.16 1.13 -12.56
N GLY A 219 11.15 0.90 -11.72
CA GLY A 219 9.92 0.21 -12.13
C GLY A 219 9.17 0.92 -13.26
N ALA A 220 9.05 2.24 -13.18
CA ALA A 220 8.44 3.05 -14.24
C ALA A 220 9.21 2.96 -15.56
N LYS A 221 10.54 2.90 -15.53
CA LYS A 221 11.37 2.71 -16.75
C LYS A 221 11.26 1.31 -17.35
N LEU A 222 10.99 0.29 -16.54
CA LEU A 222 10.76 -1.07 -17.01
C LEU A 222 9.37 -1.23 -17.67
N PHE A 223 8.43 -0.35 -17.33
CA PHE A 223 7.11 -0.35 -17.95
C PHE A 223 7.23 -0.08 -19.47
N GLY A 224 6.62 -0.94 -20.27
CA GLY A 224 6.71 -0.89 -21.74
C GLY A 224 7.97 -1.52 -22.35
N ARG A 225 9.00 -1.88 -21.54
CA ARG A 225 10.20 -2.59 -22.01
C ARG A 225 10.20 -4.07 -21.63
N ALA A 226 9.61 -4.42 -20.49
CA ALA A 226 9.47 -5.80 -20.04
C ALA A 226 8.10 -6.37 -20.40
N SER A 227 8.02 -7.69 -20.55
CA SER A 227 6.75 -8.39 -20.74
C SER A 227 5.86 -8.19 -19.52
N GLU A 228 4.67 -7.62 -19.73
CA GLU A 228 3.69 -7.37 -18.66
C GLU A 228 3.31 -8.68 -17.93
N ARG A 229 3.20 -9.79 -18.68
CA ARG A 229 2.88 -11.09 -18.10
C ARG A 229 3.98 -11.60 -17.15
N LEU A 230 5.25 -11.48 -17.59
CA LEU A 230 6.38 -11.91 -16.78
C LEU A 230 6.50 -11.06 -15.52
N PHE A 231 6.37 -9.75 -15.65
CA PHE A 231 6.46 -8.85 -14.50
C PHE A 231 5.34 -9.09 -13.47
N ARG A 232 4.10 -9.28 -13.93
CA ARG A 232 2.97 -9.65 -13.05
C ARG A 232 3.24 -10.97 -12.33
N ALA A 233 3.74 -11.98 -13.04
CA ALA A 233 4.09 -13.26 -12.42
C ALA A 233 5.14 -13.09 -11.33
N ILE A 234 6.20 -12.30 -11.59
CA ILE A 234 7.24 -11.98 -10.60
C ILE A 234 6.60 -11.27 -9.38
N CYS A 235 5.75 -10.26 -9.59
CA CYS A 235 5.07 -9.58 -8.49
C CYS A 235 4.21 -10.55 -7.66
N TYR A 236 3.47 -11.46 -8.29
CA TYR A 236 2.64 -12.43 -7.56
C TYR A 236 3.49 -13.41 -6.74
N VAL A 237 4.62 -13.86 -7.30
CA VAL A 237 5.58 -14.69 -6.55
C VAL A 237 6.17 -13.92 -5.38
N LEU A 238 6.55 -12.66 -5.57
CA LEU A 238 7.07 -11.80 -4.49
C LEU A 238 6.03 -11.56 -3.40
N ILE A 239 4.76 -11.33 -3.75
CA ILE A 239 3.68 -11.16 -2.78
C ILE A 239 3.45 -12.49 -2.03
N ALA A 240 3.41 -13.62 -2.72
CA ALA A 240 3.27 -14.94 -2.09
C ALA A 240 4.42 -15.22 -1.11
N ALA A 241 5.66 -14.96 -1.53
CA ALA A 241 6.83 -15.08 -0.66
C ALA A 241 6.74 -14.11 0.54
N ALA A 242 6.29 -12.87 0.31
CA ALA A 242 6.11 -11.87 1.37
C ALA A 242 5.08 -12.33 2.41
N VAL A 243 3.95 -12.89 1.96
CA VAL A 243 2.93 -13.46 2.86
C VAL A 243 3.52 -14.59 3.70
N ILE A 244 4.21 -15.55 3.07
CA ILE A 244 4.80 -16.70 3.77
C ILE A 244 5.81 -16.22 4.82
N ILE A 245 6.77 -15.37 4.43
CA ILE A 245 7.82 -14.84 5.34
C ILE A 245 7.21 -13.95 6.43
N GLY A 246 6.14 -13.23 6.13
CA GLY A 246 5.42 -12.36 7.05
C GLY A 246 4.63 -13.10 8.14
N LEU A 247 4.32 -14.38 7.94
CA LEU A 247 3.55 -15.18 8.88
C LEU A 247 4.28 -15.34 10.21
N PRO A 248 3.65 -14.99 11.36
CA PRO A 248 4.27 -15.20 12.67
C PRO A 248 4.59 -16.66 13.00
N ALA A 249 3.89 -17.62 12.38
CA ALA A 249 4.13 -19.05 12.55
C ALA A 249 5.54 -19.47 12.15
N LEU A 250 6.23 -18.71 11.31
CA LEU A 250 7.57 -19.02 10.83
C LEU A 250 8.69 -18.32 11.63
N ASP A 251 8.36 -17.51 12.63
CA ASP A 251 9.36 -16.79 13.42
C ASP A 251 10.36 -17.74 14.13
N GLY A 252 9.91 -18.93 14.57
CA GLY A 252 10.76 -19.95 15.18
C GLY A 252 11.68 -20.72 14.22
N VAL A 253 11.47 -20.58 12.90
CA VAL A 253 12.24 -21.28 11.85
C VAL A 253 13.16 -20.32 11.10
N LEU A 254 12.74 -19.06 10.94
CA LEU A 254 13.44 -18.06 10.12
C LEU A 254 14.24 -17.04 10.92
N ARG A 255 14.10 -17.04 12.26
CA ARG A 255 14.73 -16.05 13.19
C ARG A 255 15.30 -16.66 14.43
#